data_4d95924a39c950b77d19e88b5e965e6f
#
_entry.id   4d95924a39c950b77d19e88b5e965e6f
#
_cell.length_a   1.000
_cell.length_b   1.000
_cell.length_c   1.000
_cell.angle_alpha   90.00
_cell.angle_beta   90.00
_cell.angle_gamma   90.00
#
_symmetry.space_group_name_H-M   'P 1'
#
loop_
_entity.id
_entity.type
_entity.pdbx_description
1 polymer ?
#
loop_
_entity_poly.entity_id
_entity_poly.type
_entity_poly.pdbx_seq_one_letter_code
_entity_poly.pdbx_strand_id
1 'polypeptide(L)'
;MTKNEIAAALCNRIPELSKSVALNVIEGFTDILTEAFVKGENVYLRGFGIFEPKETKEKKARNIGTGETVIVPAGRTVKFRIYTDLKNRLNNGMD
;
A
#
# COMPACT_ATOMS: atom_id res chain seq x y z
N MET A 1 7.71 3.46 9.57
CA MET A 1 8.66 2.43 9.10
C MET A 1 9.08 2.73 7.68
N THR A 2 10.36 2.74 7.41
CA THR A 2 10.92 3.08 6.10
C THR A 2 11.34 1.83 5.34
N LYS A 3 11.63 1.99 4.05
CA LYS A 3 12.16 0.91 3.22
C LYS A 3 13.43 0.29 3.83
N ASN A 4 14.33 1.13 4.34
CA ASN A 4 15.58 0.66 4.97
C ASN A 4 15.30 -0.16 6.23
N GLU A 5 14.33 0.25 7.03
CA GLU A 5 13.94 -0.49 8.23
C GLU A 5 13.31 -1.84 7.88
N ILE A 6 12.49 -1.87 6.83
CA ILE A 6 11.90 -3.12 6.34
C ILE A 6 13.01 -4.06 5.83
N ALA A 7 13.99 -3.53 5.10
CA ALA A 7 15.11 -4.32 4.61
C ALA A 7 15.92 -4.92 5.76
N ALA A 8 16.18 -4.15 6.80
CA ALA A 8 16.89 -4.63 7.98
C ALA A 8 16.10 -5.77 8.67
N ALA A 9 14.79 -5.61 8.80
CA ALA A 9 13.93 -6.63 9.39
C ALA A 9 13.93 -7.92 8.56
N LEU A 10 13.92 -7.80 7.22
CA LEU A 10 14.01 -8.94 6.32
C LEU A 10 15.32 -9.69 6.50
N CYS A 11 16.45 -9.00 6.63
CA CYS A 11 17.75 -9.60 6.85
C CYS A 11 17.79 -10.39 8.18
N ASN A 12 17.10 -9.90 9.21
CA ASN A 12 16.99 -10.60 10.47
C ASN A 12 16.18 -11.88 10.38
N ARG A 13 15.17 -11.92 9.50
CA ARG A 13 14.30 -13.10 9.30
C ARG A 13 14.90 -14.11 8.34
N ILE A 14 15.68 -13.63 7.38
CA ILE A 14 16.25 -14.46 6.31
C ILE A 14 17.77 -14.28 6.36
N PRO A 15 18.50 -15.15 7.07
CA PRO A 15 19.94 -14.98 7.28
C PRO A 15 20.77 -14.90 6.00
N GLU A 16 20.33 -15.57 4.92
CA GLU A 16 21.02 -15.57 3.64
C GLU A 16 20.87 -14.27 2.85
N LEU A 17 19.98 -13.39 3.30
CA LEU A 17 19.63 -12.17 2.56
C LEU A 17 20.54 -11.03 2.98
N SER A 18 21.27 -10.46 2.01
CA SER A 18 22.04 -9.23 2.25
C SER A 18 21.12 -8.02 2.22
N LYS A 19 21.53 -6.94 2.86
CA LYS A 19 20.74 -5.71 2.89
C LYS A 19 20.53 -5.14 1.50
N SER A 20 21.55 -5.17 0.64
CA SER A 20 21.42 -4.66 -0.74
C SER A 20 20.41 -5.47 -1.54
N VAL A 21 20.40 -6.80 -1.40
CA VAL A 21 19.42 -7.66 -2.06
C VAL A 21 18.03 -7.40 -1.48
N ALA A 22 17.92 -7.24 -0.17
CA ALA A 22 16.63 -6.94 0.47
C ALA A 22 16.02 -5.64 -0.07
N LEU A 23 16.84 -4.59 -0.24
CA LEU A 23 16.37 -3.34 -0.84
C LEU A 23 15.92 -3.54 -2.28
N ASN A 24 16.67 -4.31 -3.07
CA ASN A 24 16.31 -4.61 -4.45
C ASN A 24 14.99 -5.39 -4.53
N VAL A 25 14.77 -6.33 -3.61
CA VAL A 25 13.52 -7.10 -3.54
C VAL A 25 12.35 -6.18 -3.25
N ILE A 26 12.49 -5.26 -2.29
CA ILE A 26 11.44 -4.31 -1.94
C ILE A 26 11.12 -3.40 -3.14
N GLU A 27 12.15 -2.89 -3.80
CA GLU A 27 11.97 -2.02 -4.98
C GLU A 27 11.31 -2.77 -6.13
N GLY A 28 11.75 -3.99 -6.41
CA GLY A 28 11.14 -4.83 -7.44
C GLY A 28 9.70 -5.16 -7.13
N PHE A 29 9.39 -5.45 -5.87
CA PHE A 29 8.05 -5.75 -5.42
C PHE A 29 7.11 -4.54 -5.64
N THR A 30 7.54 -3.35 -5.21
CA THR A 30 6.71 -2.15 -5.40
C THR A 30 6.56 -1.76 -6.87
N ASP A 31 7.60 -2.00 -7.69
CA ASP A 31 7.51 -1.78 -9.13
C ASP A 31 6.49 -2.71 -9.79
N ILE A 32 6.47 -3.98 -9.40
CA ILE A 32 5.48 -4.95 -9.90
C ILE A 32 4.07 -4.52 -9.50
N LEU A 33 3.89 -4.09 -8.27
CA LEU A 33 2.59 -3.58 -7.81
C LEU A 33 2.15 -2.38 -8.64
N THR A 34 3.07 -1.44 -8.87
CA THR A 34 2.79 -0.24 -9.66
C THR A 34 2.36 -0.61 -11.08
N GLU A 35 3.07 -1.53 -11.71
CA GLU A 35 2.73 -1.98 -13.07
C GLU A 35 1.35 -2.64 -13.11
N ALA A 36 1.03 -3.46 -12.11
CA ALA A 36 -0.28 -4.10 -12.02
C ALA A 36 -1.39 -3.05 -11.87
N PHE A 37 -1.19 -2.05 -11.02
CA PHE A 37 -2.16 -0.99 -10.80
C PHE A 37 -2.38 -0.14 -12.05
N VAL A 38 -1.33 0.15 -12.79
CA VAL A 38 -1.44 0.88 -14.06
C VAL A 38 -2.31 0.12 -15.05
N LYS A 39 -2.21 -1.21 -15.07
CA LYS A 39 -3.04 -2.07 -15.91
C LYS A 39 -4.45 -2.29 -15.38
N GLY A 40 -4.75 -1.81 -14.17
CA GLY A 40 -6.05 -2.03 -13.54
C GLY A 40 -6.22 -3.40 -12.90
N GLU A 41 -5.13 -4.10 -12.65
CA GLU A 41 -5.17 -5.43 -12.03
C GLU A 41 -5.18 -5.33 -10.51
N ASN A 42 -6.03 -6.14 -9.86
CA ASN A 42 -6.02 -6.29 -8.41
C ASN A 42 -4.83 -7.14 -7.98
N VAL A 43 -4.28 -6.85 -6.82
CA VAL A 43 -3.19 -7.63 -6.23
C VAL A 43 -3.68 -8.26 -4.93
N TYR A 44 -3.62 -9.58 -4.88
CA TYR A 44 -4.07 -10.37 -3.73
C TYR A 44 -2.86 -10.87 -2.96
N LEU A 45 -2.73 -10.45 -1.71
CA LEU A 45 -1.70 -10.96 -0.81
C LEU A 45 -2.38 -11.81 0.26
N ARG A 46 -2.27 -13.12 0.13
CA ARG A 46 -2.93 -14.08 1.00
C ARG A 46 -2.63 -13.80 2.47
N GLY A 47 -3.68 -13.72 3.28
CA GLY A 47 -3.56 -13.46 4.71
C GLY A 47 -3.28 -12.01 5.07
N PHE A 48 -3.11 -11.14 4.09
CA PHE A 48 -2.80 -9.72 4.29
C PHE A 48 -3.94 -8.84 3.80
N GLY A 49 -4.17 -8.81 2.51
CA GLY A 49 -5.23 -7.99 1.93
C GLY A 49 -5.23 -7.97 0.43
N ILE A 50 -6.08 -7.10 -0.10
CA ILE A 50 -6.27 -6.94 -1.54
C ILE A 50 -6.06 -5.46 -1.88
N PHE A 51 -5.23 -5.19 -2.88
CA PHE A 51 -5.06 -3.85 -3.45
C PHE A 51 -5.91 -3.77 -4.71
N GLU A 52 -6.85 -2.82 -4.75
CA GLU A 52 -7.77 -2.65 -5.85
C GLU A 52 -7.62 -1.27 -6.48
N PRO A 53 -7.10 -1.19 -7.73
CA PRO A 53 -7.10 0.08 -8.44
C PRO A 53 -8.53 0.51 -8.73
N LYS A 54 -8.82 1.79 -8.52
CA LYS A 54 -10.15 2.36 -8.75
C LYS A 54 -10.04 3.68 -9.47
N GLU A 55 -11.04 3.97 -10.28
CA GLU A 55 -11.22 5.29 -10.85
C GLU A 55 -12.02 6.16 -9.90
N THR A 56 -11.60 7.40 -9.76
CA THR A 56 -12.31 8.39 -8.95
C THR A 56 -12.92 9.44 -9.86
N LYS A 57 -14.13 9.86 -9.51
CA LYS A 57 -14.83 10.94 -10.23
C LYS A 57 -14.41 12.29 -9.67
N GLU A 58 -14.57 13.31 -10.50
CA GLU A 58 -14.40 14.69 -10.05
C GLU A 58 -15.29 14.96 -8.84
N LYS A 59 -14.71 15.55 -7.81
CA LYS A 59 -15.42 15.89 -6.57
C LYS A 59 -15.21 17.34 -6.23
N LYS A 60 -16.24 17.95 -5.63
CA LYS A 60 -16.12 19.26 -5.02
C LYS A 60 -15.80 19.09 -3.55
N ALA A 61 -14.70 19.64 -3.11
CA ALA A 61 -14.29 19.63 -1.72
C ALA A 61 -14.19 21.05 -1.21
N ARG A 62 -14.47 21.25 0.09
CA ARG A 62 -14.38 22.55 0.71
C ARG A 62 -13.05 22.66 1.45
N ASN A 63 -12.31 23.72 1.15
CA ASN A 63 -11.09 24.00 1.90
C ASN A 63 -11.48 24.58 3.26
N ILE A 64 -11.17 23.84 4.32
CA ILE A 64 -11.52 24.20 5.69
C ILE A 64 -10.86 25.51 6.12
N GLY A 65 -9.64 25.77 5.65
CA GLY A 65 -8.89 26.97 6.03
C GLY A 65 -9.41 28.25 5.39
N THR A 66 -9.86 28.20 4.14
CA THR A 66 -10.30 29.38 3.39
C THR A 66 -11.81 29.42 3.14
N GLY A 67 -12.49 28.31 3.30
CA GLY A 67 -13.91 28.17 2.98
C GLY A 67 -14.21 28.09 1.48
N GLU A 68 -13.18 28.10 0.64
CA GLU A 68 -13.35 28.02 -0.81
C GLU A 68 -13.65 26.60 -1.26
N THR A 69 -14.43 26.50 -2.34
CA THR A 69 -14.69 25.20 -2.97
C THR A 69 -13.53 24.86 -3.90
N VAL A 70 -12.94 23.69 -3.64
CA VAL A 70 -11.84 23.15 -4.46
C VAL A 70 -12.38 22.00 -5.27
N ILE A 71 -12.02 21.95 -6.56
CA ILE A 71 -12.39 20.83 -7.44
C ILE A 71 -11.25 19.83 -7.44
N VAL A 72 -11.56 18.61 -6.97
CA VAL A 72 -10.62 17.48 -7.04
C VAL A 72 -10.88 16.79 -8.38
N PRO A 73 -9.92 16.79 -9.30
CA PRO A 73 -10.13 16.21 -10.63
C PRO A 73 -10.34 14.71 -10.57
N ALA A 74 -11.00 14.16 -11.57
CA ALA A 74 -11.11 12.73 -11.78
C ALA A 74 -9.71 12.13 -11.93
N GLY A 75 -9.52 10.93 -11.44
CA GLY A 75 -8.22 10.28 -11.49
C GLY A 75 -8.31 8.80 -11.14
N ARG A 76 -7.18 8.24 -10.74
CA ARG A 76 -7.08 6.84 -10.33
C ARG A 76 -6.42 6.77 -8.97
N THR A 77 -6.86 5.82 -8.16
CA THR A 77 -6.29 5.54 -6.85
C THR A 77 -6.29 4.04 -6.60
N VAL A 78 -5.69 3.63 -5.48
CA VAL A 78 -5.68 2.23 -5.08
C VAL A 78 -6.34 2.13 -3.71
N LYS A 79 -7.32 1.24 -3.60
CA LYS A 79 -7.96 0.93 -2.33
C LYS A 79 -7.36 -0.35 -1.77
N PHE A 80 -7.01 -0.34 -0.49
CA PHE A 80 -6.54 -1.53 0.21
C PHE A 80 -7.65 -2.07 1.10
N ARG A 81 -7.99 -3.36 0.93
CA ARG A 81 -8.93 -4.06 1.81
C ARG A 81 -8.19 -5.13 2.59
N ILE A 82 -8.29 -5.02 3.90
CA ILE A 82 -7.62 -5.95 4.81
C ILE A 82 -8.37 -7.28 4.89
N TYR A 83 -7.63 -8.39 4.96
CA TYR A 83 -8.23 -9.70 5.23
C TYR A 83 -8.62 -9.85 6.69
N THR A 84 -9.62 -10.71 6.93
CA THR A 84 -10.13 -10.99 8.27
C THR A 84 -9.04 -11.48 9.22
N ASP A 85 -8.14 -12.33 8.75
CA ASP A 85 -7.04 -12.84 9.55
C ASP A 85 -6.13 -11.71 10.07
N LEU A 86 -5.78 -10.77 9.20
CA LEU A 86 -4.97 -9.61 9.59
C LEU A 86 -5.76 -8.71 10.56
N LYS A 87 -7.04 -8.48 10.28
CA LYS A 87 -7.90 -7.69 11.14
C LYS A 87 -7.99 -8.28 12.54
N ASN A 88 -8.14 -9.60 12.64
CA ASN A 88 -8.19 -10.29 13.92
C ASN A 88 -6.87 -10.15 14.68
N ARG A 89 -5.75 -10.26 14.00
CA ARG A 89 -4.43 -10.08 14.61
C ARG A 89 -4.22 -8.66 15.12
N LEU A 90 -4.71 -7.67 14.38
CA LEU A 90 -4.65 -6.27 14.82
C LEU A 90 -5.48 -6.04 16.08
N ASN A 91 -6.69 -6.58 16.12
CA ASN A 91 -7.58 -6.41 17.26
C ASN A 91 -7.04 -7.15 18.51
N ASN A 92 -6.47 -8.33 18.32
CA ASN A 92 -5.88 -9.09 19.43
C ASN A 92 -4.59 -8.44 19.95
N GLY A 93 -3.86 -7.76 19.08
CA GLY A 93 -2.64 -7.05 19.46
C GLY A 93 -2.86 -5.72 20.19
N MET A 94 -4.11 -5.30 20.32
CA MET A 94 -4.46 -4.03 20.99
C MET A 94 -4.54 -4.16 22.51
N ASP A 95 -4.49 -5.34 23.06
CA ASP A 95 -4.61 -5.59 24.51
C ASP A 95 -3.31 -5.31 25.27
#